data_2f54ec68df3d3dbf4fce8e8e60dddb29
#
_entry.id   2f54ec68df3d3dbf4fce8e8e60dddb29
#
_cell.length_a   1.000
_cell.length_b   1.000
_cell.length_c   1.000
_cell.angle_alpha   90.00
_cell.angle_beta   90.00
_cell.angle_gamma   90.00
#
_symmetry.space_group_name_H-M   'P 1'
#
loop_
_entity.id
_entity.type
_entity.pdbx_description
1 polymer ?
#
loop_
_entity_poly.entity_id
_entity_poly.type
_entity_poly.pdbx_seq_one_letter_code
_entity_poly.pdbx_strand_id
1 'polypeptide(L)'
;MKITVLAAFVLFGSQQLLRADEVEWTPEANMDHQLFPALIIATATVRPVEPEDEEAEKPDPYLLGERFGLVGVSVKNPAENAKVKVTVKENELMAASSWSGELAEAGKDYFIAPKVNYKFDRLRQTTQQVPMNVTFEVEIDGESTGEKYETLQVRSINDCPFAVANSEETLDDENFIAGNAALGWMFAAYVNENHPLLDKILQEALETKIVTAFKVTTHEHEETLRQVFALWSALQKRGLQYSSATTTPGGSETVQSQFVRFIDQSLGNTQANCVDGSVLFASLLRKISIEPFLVTIPGHMYVGFYLGAGKSQFIGLETTVMGLADVADEKKPGDPAALTALRDKLDAAIKSRRDWKTFAKAVQVGTEDLTRNKEKFDAADANYQWIDLAEARSEGIMPIPYAAAK
;
A
#
# COMPACT_ATOMS: atom_id res chain seq x y z
N MET A 1 -56.57 61.76 39.62
CA MET A 1 -55.52 60.77 39.89
C MET A 1 -55.61 59.73 38.80
N LYS A 2 -54.75 59.85 37.79
CA LYS A 2 -54.69 58.89 36.63
C LYS A 2 -53.60 57.85 36.87
N ILE A 3 -54.02 56.63 36.96
CA ILE A 3 -53.05 55.48 37.09
C ILE A 3 -52.78 55.00 35.68
N THR A 4 -51.54 55.15 35.25
CA THR A 4 -51.02 54.64 33.98
C THR A 4 -50.48 53.22 34.26
N VAL A 5 -51.07 52.19 33.68
CA VAL A 5 -50.59 50.80 33.70
C VAL A 5 -49.57 50.65 32.55
N LEU A 6 -48.30 50.38 32.88
CA LEU A 6 -47.24 50.09 31.94
C LEU A 6 -47.31 48.59 31.67
N ALA A 7 -47.69 48.17 30.47
CA ALA A 7 -47.63 46.81 29.99
C ALA A 7 -46.22 46.50 29.47
N ALA A 8 -45.47 45.64 30.19
CA ALA A 8 -44.18 45.10 29.72
C ALA A 8 -44.47 43.98 28.71
N PHE A 9 -44.15 44.25 27.43
CA PHE A 9 -44.07 43.21 26.40
C PHE A 9 -42.77 42.42 26.61
N VAL A 10 -42.87 41.18 27.10
CA VAL A 10 -41.82 40.20 27.05
C VAL A 10 -41.83 39.60 25.65
N LEU A 11 -40.87 40.00 24.82
CA LEU A 11 -40.57 39.34 23.55
C LEU A 11 -39.92 38.01 23.89
N PHE A 12 -40.71 36.93 23.88
CA PHE A 12 -40.16 35.56 23.74
C PHE A 12 -39.65 35.45 22.32
N GLY A 13 -38.34 35.55 22.13
CA GLY A 13 -37.69 35.08 20.93
C GLY A 13 -37.92 33.57 20.84
N SER A 14 -38.79 33.14 19.93
CA SER A 14 -38.90 31.76 19.56
C SER A 14 -37.59 31.37 18.85
N GLN A 15 -36.66 30.81 19.56
CA GLN A 15 -35.68 29.94 18.94
C GLN A 15 -36.51 28.79 18.32
N GLN A 16 -36.64 28.81 17.01
CA GLN A 16 -37.12 27.66 16.28
C GLN A 16 -36.07 26.55 16.55
N LEU A 17 -36.41 25.64 17.45
CA LEU A 17 -35.73 24.33 17.52
C LEU A 17 -35.99 23.67 16.16
N LEU A 18 -35.01 23.69 15.30
CA LEU A 18 -35.02 22.86 14.08
C LEU A 18 -35.31 21.44 14.52
N ARG A 19 -36.32 20.81 13.95
CA ARG A 19 -36.59 19.39 14.19
C ARG A 19 -35.39 18.62 13.66
N ALA A 20 -34.87 17.66 14.45
CA ALA A 20 -33.77 16.80 14.07
C ALA A 20 -34.03 16.05 12.74
N ASP A 21 -35.28 15.84 12.39
CA ASP A 21 -35.73 15.22 11.12
C ASP A 21 -35.50 16.08 9.87
N GLU A 22 -35.12 17.37 10.01
CA GLU A 22 -34.90 18.31 8.88
C GLU A 22 -33.41 18.49 8.55
N VAL A 23 -32.51 17.88 9.29
CA VAL A 23 -31.06 17.99 9.03
C VAL A 23 -30.66 17.12 7.85
N GLU A 24 -30.08 17.77 6.83
CA GLU A 24 -29.56 17.08 5.64
C GLU A 24 -28.17 16.52 5.92
N TRP A 25 -28.03 15.21 5.82
CA TRP A 25 -26.73 14.53 5.91
C TRP A 25 -26.73 13.21 5.13
N THR A 26 -25.55 12.79 4.65
CA THR A 26 -25.35 11.57 3.87
C THR A 26 -24.12 10.82 4.34
N PRO A 27 -24.16 9.48 4.46
CA PRO A 27 -22.97 8.67 4.61
C PRO A 27 -22.11 8.77 3.36
N GLU A 28 -20.80 8.75 3.55
CA GLU A 28 -19.84 8.78 2.45
C GLU A 28 -18.68 7.81 2.73
N ALA A 29 -18.08 7.34 1.65
CA ALA A 29 -16.89 6.53 1.71
C ALA A 29 -15.90 6.91 0.60
N ASN A 30 -14.64 7.00 0.98
CA ASN A 30 -13.54 7.22 0.05
C ASN A 30 -13.22 5.91 -0.72
N MET A 31 -12.24 5.96 -1.62
CA MET A 31 -11.76 4.81 -2.39
C MET A 31 -12.85 4.15 -3.24
N ASP A 32 -13.77 4.94 -3.81
CA ASP A 32 -14.88 4.46 -4.64
C ASP A 32 -15.71 3.39 -3.92
N HIS A 33 -16.18 3.71 -2.72
CA HIS A 33 -16.95 2.81 -1.84
C HIS A 33 -16.27 1.47 -1.56
N GLN A 34 -14.92 1.41 -1.63
CA GLN A 34 -14.15 0.22 -1.36
C GLN A 34 -13.38 0.35 -0.03
N LEU A 35 -13.30 -0.74 0.71
CA LEU A 35 -12.48 -0.86 1.90
C LEU A 35 -11.36 -1.86 1.65
N PHE A 36 -10.11 -1.41 1.75
CA PHE A 36 -8.92 -2.25 1.54
C PHE A 36 -8.29 -2.64 2.89
N PRO A 37 -8.49 -3.88 3.36
CA PRO A 37 -7.86 -4.36 4.59
C PRO A 37 -6.34 -4.19 4.60
N ALA A 38 -5.68 -4.40 3.45
CA ALA A 38 -4.24 -4.23 3.30
C ALA A 38 -3.80 -2.79 3.60
N LEU A 39 -4.51 -1.78 3.08
CA LEU A 39 -4.22 -0.37 3.31
C LEU A 39 -4.32 -0.03 4.80
N ILE A 40 -5.43 -0.43 5.44
CA ILE A 40 -5.68 -0.15 6.86
C ILE A 40 -4.59 -0.76 7.75
N ILE A 41 -4.19 -2.00 7.47
CA ILE A 41 -3.16 -2.68 8.26
C ILE A 41 -1.78 -2.05 8.02
N ALA A 42 -1.43 -1.80 6.76
CA ALA A 42 -0.14 -1.26 6.38
C ALA A 42 0.12 0.12 6.98
N THR A 43 -0.93 0.96 7.08
CA THR A 43 -0.84 2.36 7.54
C THR A 43 -1.19 2.55 9.02
N ALA A 44 -1.49 1.47 9.75
CA ALA A 44 -1.95 1.55 11.15
C ALA A 44 -0.98 2.28 12.09
N THR A 45 0.31 2.36 11.75
CA THR A 45 1.34 3.03 12.54
C THR A 45 1.91 4.28 11.87
N VAL A 46 1.42 4.63 10.70
CA VAL A 46 1.79 5.88 10.02
C VAL A 46 1.34 7.05 10.89
N ARG A 47 2.26 7.96 11.16
CA ARG A 47 1.94 9.20 11.86
C ARG A 47 1.75 10.30 10.83
N PRO A 48 0.66 11.05 10.89
CA PRO A 48 0.52 12.25 10.07
C PRO A 48 1.72 13.16 10.34
N VAL A 49 2.47 13.50 9.29
CA VAL A 49 3.49 14.53 9.37
C VAL A 49 2.75 15.86 9.30
N GLU A 50 2.86 16.65 10.36
CA GLU A 50 2.43 18.05 10.29
C GLU A 50 3.38 18.76 9.32
N PRO A 51 2.89 19.49 8.33
CA PRO A 51 3.76 20.23 7.43
C PRO A 51 4.60 21.22 8.23
N GLU A 52 5.91 21.11 8.16
CA GLU A 52 6.85 22.06 8.79
C GLU A 52 6.91 23.40 8.02
N ASP A 53 6.37 23.45 6.81
CA ASP A 53 6.40 24.62 5.95
C ASP A 53 5.20 25.55 6.19
N GLU A 54 5.50 26.83 6.42
CA GLU A 54 4.49 27.91 6.52
C GLU A 54 3.67 28.08 5.21
N GLU A 55 4.12 27.51 4.08
CA GLU A 55 3.44 27.50 2.79
C GLU A 55 2.54 26.28 2.58
N ALA A 56 2.51 25.33 3.54
CA ALA A 56 1.60 24.20 3.45
C ALA A 56 0.14 24.67 3.42
N GLU A 57 -0.66 24.11 2.54
CA GLU A 57 -2.09 24.40 2.46
C GLU A 57 -2.72 24.23 3.84
N LYS A 58 -3.38 25.30 4.31
CA LYS A 58 -4.10 25.24 5.58
C LYS A 58 -5.11 24.10 5.51
N PRO A 59 -5.26 23.32 6.57
CA PRO A 59 -6.27 22.29 6.61
C PRO A 59 -7.63 22.87 6.22
N ASP A 60 -8.35 22.17 5.35
CA ASP A 60 -9.71 22.57 5.00
C ASP A 60 -10.57 22.61 6.27
N PRO A 61 -11.13 23.76 6.65
CA PRO A 61 -11.92 23.90 7.88
C PRO A 61 -13.23 23.10 7.85
N TYR A 62 -13.63 22.59 6.70
CA TYR A 62 -14.83 21.78 6.52
C TYR A 62 -14.56 20.28 6.54
N LEU A 63 -13.28 19.86 6.65
CA LEU A 63 -12.87 18.46 6.86
C LEU A 63 -12.55 18.23 8.34
N LEU A 64 -13.40 17.46 9.03
CA LEU A 64 -13.32 17.25 10.47
C LEU A 64 -13.06 15.79 10.83
N GLY A 65 -12.35 15.57 11.93
CA GLY A 65 -12.02 14.22 12.42
C GLY A 65 -10.72 13.68 11.84
N GLU A 66 -10.76 12.44 11.36
CA GLU A 66 -9.57 11.78 10.78
C GLU A 66 -9.33 12.28 9.36
N ARG A 67 -8.21 12.97 9.13
CA ARG A 67 -7.89 13.62 7.85
C ARG A 67 -7.92 12.65 6.65
N PHE A 68 -7.51 11.41 6.86
CA PHE A 68 -7.49 10.35 5.85
C PHE A 68 -8.54 9.27 6.13
N GLY A 69 -9.64 9.66 6.79
CA GLY A 69 -10.73 8.75 7.11
C GLY A 69 -11.32 8.12 5.84
N LEU A 70 -11.46 6.78 5.86
CA LEU A 70 -12.00 6.05 4.72
C LEU A 70 -13.52 6.10 4.66
N VAL A 71 -14.16 6.41 5.79
CA VAL A 71 -15.63 6.49 5.92
C VAL A 71 -16.01 7.68 6.79
N GLY A 72 -17.10 8.33 6.46
CA GLY A 72 -17.59 9.51 7.17
C GLY A 72 -19.01 9.87 6.79
N VAL A 73 -19.37 11.08 7.10
CA VAL A 73 -20.66 11.67 6.72
C VAL A 73 -20.46 13.10 6.21
N SER A 74 -21.15 13.47 5.16
CA SER A 74 -21.37 14.86 4.80
C SER A 74 -22.59 15.39 5.56
N VAL A 75 -22.43 16.49 6.30
CA VAL A 75 -23.48 17.13 7.08
C VAL A 75 -23.60 18.58 6.65
N LYS A 76 -24.78 18.99 6.22
CA LYS A 76 -25.09 20.40 6.01
C LYS A 76 -25.43 21.03 7.35
N ASN A 77 -24.58 21.96 7.79
CA ASN A 77 -24.73 22.56 9.10
C ASN A 77 -26.04 23.35 9.23
N PRO A 78 -26.97 22.97 10.13
CA PRO A 78 -28.28 23.63 10.23
C PRO A 78 -28.23 25.00 10.90
N ALA A 79 -27.22 25.24 11.76
CA ALA A 79 -27.11 26.46 12.55
C ALA A 79 -25.66 26.83 12.86
N GLU A 80 -25.37 28.11 13.09
CA GLU A 80 -24.04 28.54 13.52
C GLU A 80 -23.67 27.93 14.88
N ASN A 81 -22.45 27.32 14.94
CA ASN A 81 -21.91 26.64 16.12
C ASN A 81 -22.77 25.45 16.63
N ALA A 82 -23.46 24.74 15.71
CA ALA A 82 -24.20 23.54 16.07
C ALA A 82 -23.27 22.45 16.61
N LYS A 83 -23.66 21.83 17.70
CA LYS A 83 -22.91 20.70 18.28
C LYS A 83 -23.29 19.42 17.57
N VAL A 84 -22.30 18.78 16.98
CA VAL A 84 -22.50 17.56 16.19
C VAL A 84 -21.73 16.40 16.80
N LYS A 85 -22.38 15.25 16.85
CA LYS A 85 -21.74 13.97 17.15
C LYS A 85 -22.08 13.00 16.04
N VAL A 86 -21.05 12.38 15.47
CA VAL A 86 -21.14 11.34 14.46
C VAL A 86 -20.65 10.04 15.06
N THR A 87 -21.49 9.00 15.01
CA THR A 87 -21.16 7.67 15.52
C THR A 87 -21.17 6.65 14.39
N VAL A 88 -20.06 5.93 14.24
CA VAL A 88 -19.97 4.72 13.43
C VAL A 88 -20.40 3.55 14.31
N LYS A 89 -21.46 2.84 13.93
CA LYS A 89 -21.97 1.68 14.69
C LYS A 89 -21.06 0.47 14.52
N GLU A 90 -21.02 -0.37 15.53
CA GLU A 90 -20.26 -1.61 15.47
C GLU A 90 -20.74 -2.53 14.34
N ASN A 91 -19.79 -3.13 13.62
CA ASN A 91 -20.03 -4.19 12.63
C ASN A 91 -18.94 -5.26 12.70
N GLU A 92 -18.85 -6.14 11.71
CA GLU A 92 -17.90 -7.25 11.71
C GLU A 92 -16.42 -6.77 11.72
N LEU A 93 -16.11 -5.67 11.03
CA LEU A 93 -14.73 -5.17 10.86
C LEU A 93 -14.39 -3.94 11.72
N MET A 94 -15.40 -3.29 12.31
CA MET A 94 -15.26 -2.03 13.04
C MET A 94 -15.91 -2.15 14.42
N ALA A 95 -15.24 -1.69 15.46
CA ALA A 95 -15.87 -1.43 16.75
C ALA A 95 -16.55 -0.05 16.71
N ALA A 96 -17.56 0.16 17.56
CA ALA A 96 -18.22 1.45 17.64
C ALA A 96 -17.20 2.56 17.93
N SER A 97 -17.32 3.68 17.21
CA SER A 97 -16.46 4.85 17.36
C SER A 97 -17.25 6.13 17.10
N SER A 98 -16.83 7.25 17.67
CA SER A 98 -17.52 8.52 17.46
C SER A 98 -16.55 9.70 17.41
N TRP A 99 -17.00 10.72 16.73
CA TRP A 99 -16.42 12.06 16.75
C TRP A 99 -17.46 13.04 17.29
N SER A 100 -17.01 14.10 17.99
CA SER A 100 -17.87 15.17 18.46
C SER A 100 -17.15 16.52 18.34
N GLY A 101 -17.87 17.53 17.91
CA GLY A 101 -17.34 18.88 17.72
C GLY A 101 -18.44 19.89 17.43
N GLU A 102 -18.03 21.11 17.04
CA GLU A 102 -18.94 22.20 16.66
C GLU A 102 -18.70 22.56 15.20
N LEU A 103 -19.78 22.82 14.46
CA LEU A 103 -19.75 23.27 13.08
C LEU A 103 -19.95 24.79 13.07
N ALA A 104 -18.92 25.55 12.71
CA ALA A 104 -18.89 26.98 12.86
C ALA A 104 -19.93 27.74 12.00
N GLU A 105 -20.01 27.40 10.72
CA GLU A 105 -20.77 28.19 9.73
C GLU A 105 -22.08 27.50 9.32
N ALA A 106 -23.21 28.15 9.52
CA ALA A 106 -24.52 27.66 9.08
C ALA A 106 -24.61 27.52 7.56
N GLY A 107 -25.28 26.49 7.07
CA GLY A 107 -25.53 26.22 5.66
C GLY A 107 -24.32 25.71 4.86
N LYS A 108 -23.16 25.49 5.50
CA LYS A 108 -21.98 24.87 4.88
C LYS A 108 -22.03 23.36 5.02
N ASP A 109 -21.48 22.69 4.03
CA ASP A 109 -21.28 21.24 4.06
C ASP A 109 -19.96 20.90 4.74
N TYR A 110 -20.01 20.00 5.72
CA TYR A 110 -18.86 19.50 6.45
C TYR A 110 -18.73 18.00 6.21
N PHE A 111 -17.54 17.56 5.82
CA PHE A 111 -17.22 16.13 5.86
C PHE A 111 -16.64 15.78 7.23
N ILE A 112 -17.25 14.83 7.92
CA ILE A 112 -16.87 14.41 9.26
C ILE A 112 -16.50 12.92 9.24
N ALA A 113 -15.23 12.61 9.47
CA ALA A 113 -14.73 11.24 9.54
C ALA A 113 -14.33 10.89 10.98
N PRO A 114 -15.13 10.11 11.72
CA PRO A 114 -14.72 9.57 13.01
C PRO A 114 -13.49 8.68 12.87
N LYS A 115 -12.58 8.71 13.84
CA LYS A 115 -11.48 7.77 13.90
C LYS A 115 -12.02 6.35 14.13
N VAL A 116 -12.00 5.53 13.09
CA VAL A 116 -12.55 4.18 13.14
C VAL A 116 -11.62 3.23 13.89
N ASN A 117 -12.17 2.47 14.84
CA ASN A 117 -11.46 1.42 15.55
C ASN A 117 -11.62 0.08 14.81
N TYR A 118 -10.68 -0.22 13.92
CA TYR A 118 -10.72 -1.44 13.12
C TYR A 118 -10.38 -2.71 13.92
N LYS A 119 -11.08 -3.81 13.65
CA LYS A 119 -10.82 -5.15 14.19
C LYS A 119 -9.77 -5.85 13.33
N PHE A 120 -8.48 -5.59 13.57
CA PHE A 120 -7.35 -6.03 12.74
C PHE A 120 -7.33 -7.54 12.48
N ASP A 121 -7.74 -8.37 13.46
CA ASP A 121 -7.81 -9.81 13.26
C ASP A 121 -8.86 -10.21 12.21
N ARG A 122 -9.96 -9.46 12.12
CA ARG A 122 -10.99 -9.66 11.10
C ARG A 122 -10.52 -9.19 9.73
N LEU A 123 -9.89 -8.01 9.67
CA LEU A 123 -9.30 -7.51 8.42
C LEU A 123 -8.32 -8.52 7.81
N ARG A 124 -7.44 -9.12 8.62
CA ARG A 124 -6.49 -10.15 8.17
C ARG A 124 -7.13 -11.42 7.64
N GLN A 125 -8.34 -11.73 8.09
CA GLN A 125 -9.09 -12.92 7.67
C GLN A 125 -9.95 -12.68 6.42
N THR A 126 -10.04 -11.45 5.94
CA THR A 126 -10.80 -11.12 4.73
C THR A 126 -10.03 -11.53 3.48
N THR A 127 -10.24 -12.76 3.02
CA THR A 127 -9.53 -13.33 1.85
C THR A 127 -10.36 -13.27 0.56
N GLN A 128 -11.60 -12.84 0.65
CA GLN A 128 -12.51 -12.69 -0.49
C GLN A 128 -13.22 -11.34 -0.39
N GLN A 129 -13.61 -10.82 -1.54
CA GLN A 129 -14.40 -9.61 -1.63
C GLN A 129 -15.83 -9.86 -1.10
N VAL A 130 -16.32 -9.00 -0.22
CA VAL A 130 -17.67 -9.09 0.37
C VAL A 130 -18.29 -7.70 0.53
N PRO A 131 -19.62 -7.54 0.31
CA PRO A 131 -20.31 -6.30 0.66
C PRO A 131 -20.48 -6.20 2.18
N MET A 132 -20.42 -4.98 2.71
CA MET A 132 -20.63 -4.69 4.13
C MET A 132 -21.31 -3.33 4.30
N ASN A 133 -22.32 -3.27 5.16
CA ASN A 133 -22.93 -1.99 5.53
C ASN A 133 -22.16 -1.35 6.69
N VAL A 134 -21.85 -0.07 6.53
CA VAL A 134 -21.39 0.79 7.62
C VAL A 134 -22.53 1.73 8.00
N THR A 135 -23.02 1.60 9.22
CA THR A 135 -24.14 2.39 9.73
C THR A 135 -23.62 3.56 10.56
N PHE A 136 -24.15 4.73 10.28
CA PHE A 136 -23.86 5.97 10.98
C PHE A 136 -25.10 6.47 11.71
N GLU A 137 -24.87 7.16 12.82
CA GLU A 137 -25.85 7.98 13.51
C GLU A 137 -25.28 9.39 13.68
N VAL A 138 -26.07 10.38 13.35
CA VAL A 138 -25.74 11.81 13.55
C VAL A 138 -26.67 12.40 14.61
N GLU A 139 -26.06 13.02 15.62
CA GLU A 139 -26.76 13.79 16.65
C GLU A 139 -26.43 15.26 16.46
N ILE A 140 -27.45 16.15 16.48
CA ILE A 140 -27.31 17.61 16.42
C ILE A 140 -27.88 18.20 17.72
N ASP A 141 -27.07 18.97 18.44
CA ASP A 141 -27.44 19.58 19.75
C ASP A 141 -27.99 18.55 20.76
N GLY A 142 -27.55 17.29 20.64
CA GLY A 142 -27.96 16.18 21.51
C GLY A 142 -29.21 15.42 21.07
N GLU A 143 -29.82 15.79 19.94
CA GLU A 143 -30.96 15.10 19.36
C GLU A 143 -30.53 14.24 18.18
N SER A 144 -30.94 12.96 18.14
CA SER A 144 -30.62 12.04 17.04
C SER A 144 -31.41 12.42 15.80
N THR A 145 -30.72 12.48 14.66
CA THR A 145 -31.33 12.68 13.33
C THR A 145 -31.63 11.35 12.62
N GLY A 146 -31.49 10.23 13.33
CA GLY A 146 -31.68 8.89 12.82
C GLY A 146 -30.40 8.19 12.36
N GLU A 147 -30.57 6.99 11.82
CA GLU A 147 -29.48 6.18 11.30
C GLU A 147 -29.55 6.08 9.77
N LYS A 148 -28.39 6.15 9.10
CA LYS A 148 -28.22 5.83 7.68
C LYS A 148 -27.02 4.94 7.50
N TYR A 149 -26.93 4.23 6.39
CA TYR A 149 -25.80 3.36 6.10
C TYR A 149 -25.28 3.56 4.70
N GLU A 150 -23.98 3.25 4.54
CA GLU A 150 -23.30 3.14 3.26
C GLU A 150 -22.87 1.69 3.05
N THR A 151 -23.07 1.17 1.85
CA THR A 151 -22.64 -0.19 1.49
C THR A 151 -21.27 -0.14 0.84
N LEU A 152 -20.28 -0.70 1.53
CA LEU A 152 -18.91 -0.78 1.05
C LEU A 152 -18.63 -2.15 0.44
N GLN A 153 -17.79 -2.15 -0.57
CA GLN A 153 -17.16 -3.36 -1.07
C GLN A 153 -15.86 -3.59 -0.30
N VAL A 154 -15.88 -4.48 0.69
CA VAL A 154 -14.65 -4.88 1.39
C VAL A 154 -13.82 -5.76 0.46
N ARG A 155 -12.60 -5.37 0.19
CA ARG A 155 -11.67 -6.06 -0.70
C ARG A 155 -10.94 -7.19 0.03
N SER A 156 -10.34 -8.11 -0.73
CA SER A 156 -9.46 -9.13 -0.15
C SER A 156 -8.21 -8.49 0.48
N ILE A 157 -7.66 -9.12 1.51
CA ILE A 157 -6.36 -8.75 2.08
C ILE A 157 -5.22 -8.82 1.06
N ASN A 158 -5.40 -9.61 0.00
CA ASN A 158 -4.48 -9.71 -1.12
C ASN A 158 -4.59 -8.54 -2.12
N ASP A 159 -5.67 -7.74 -2.06
CA ASP A 159 -5.86 -6.62 -2.98
C ASP A 159 -5.09 -5.39 -2.48
N CYS A 160 -4.02 -5.04 -3.20
CA CYS A 160 -3.17 -3.88 -2.95
C CYS A 160 -3.66 -2.71 -3.81
N PRO A 161 -4.22 -1.65 -3.24
CA PRO A 161 -4.48 -0.43 -4.00
C PRO A 161 -3.14 0.26 -4.29
N PHE A 162 -2.91 0.67 -5.54
CA PHE A 162 -1.62 1.27 -5.93
C PHE A 162 -1.78 2.60 -6.68
N ALA A 163 -3.00 2.95 -7.10
CA ALA A 163 -3.31 4.28 -7.63
C ALA A 163 -4.77 4.65 -7.37
N VAL A 164 -5.03 5.95 -7.15
CA VAL A 164 -6.35 6.53 -7.01
C VAL A 164 -6.46 7.74 -7.94
N ALA A 165 -7.45 7.74 -8.83
CA ALA A 165 -7.78 8.89 -9.67
C ALA A 165 -8.46 9.99 -8.85
N ASN A 166 -8.22 11.25 -9.21
CA ASN A 166 -9.07 12.34 -8.76
C ASN A 166 -10.48 12.16 -9.35
N SER A 167 -11.51 12.58 -8.62
CA SER A 167 -12.93 12.33 -8.90
C SER A 167 -13.45 12.80 -10.27
N GLU A 168 -12.67 13.55 -11.04
CA GLU A 168 -13.04 14.09 -12.36
C GLU A 168 -12.26 13.45 -13.52
N GLU A 169 -11.31 12.55 -13.25
CA GLU A 169 -10.48 11.92 -14.28
C GLU A 169 -10.53 10.38 -14.16
N THR A 170 -10.93 9.72 -15.22
CA THR A 170 -10.84 8.26 -15.33
C THR A 170 -9.37 7.85 -15.50
N LEU A 171 -9.00 6.72 -14.89
CA LEU A 171 -7.69 6.10 -15.07
C LEU A 171 -7.61 5.55 -16.49
N ASP A 172 -6.78 6.16 -17.33
CA ASP A 172 -6.51 5.68 -18.68
C ASP A 172 -5.31 4.71 -18.63
N ASP A 173 -5.43 3.55 -19.26
CA ASP A 173 -4.39 2.51 -19.27
C ASP A 173 -3.06 2.97 -19.91
N GLU A 174 -3.08 3.98 -20.78
CA GLU A 174 -1.88 4.53 -21.42
C GLU A 174 -1.27 5.72 -20.66
N ASN A 175 -2.06 6.43 -19.84
CA ASN A 175 -1.63 7.59 -19.03
C ASN A 175 -1.91 7.36 -17.55
N PHE A 176 -1.33 6.34 -17.04
CA PHE A 176 -1.61 5.68 -15.80
C PHE A 176 -1.73 6.58 -14.54
N ILE A 177 -1.17 7.77 -14.46
CA ILE A 177 -1.17 8.58 -13.22
C ILE A 177 -1.09 10.10 -13.47
N ALA A 178 -1.38 10.63 -14.62
CA ALA A 178 -1.46 12.08 -14.77
C ALA A 178 -2.63 12.62 -13.92
N GLY A 179 -2.33 13.31 -12.81
CA GLY A 179 -3.32 13.88 -11.89
C GLY A 179 -3.79 12.93 -10.76
N ASN A 180 -3.20 11.75 -10.59
CA ASN A 180 -3.64 10.73 -9.64
C ASN A 180 -2.70 10.58 -8.44
N ALA A 181 -3.24 10.14 -7.30
CA ALA A 181 -2.43 9.75 -6.15
C ALA A 181 -1.76 8.40 -6.38
N ALA A 182 -0.43 8.39 -6.47
CA ALA A 182 0.36 7.17 -6.55
C ALA A 182 0.47 6.50 -5.18
N LEU A 183 -0.03 5.27 -5.07
CA LEU A 183 0.04 4.46 -3.86
C LEU A 183 1.00 3.27 -4.00
N GLY A 184 1.95 3.31 -4.95
CA GLY A 184 2.88 2.20 -5.20
C GLY A 184 3.68 1.79 -3.97
N TRP A 185 3.95 2.70 -3.02
CA TRP A 185 4.54 2.40 -1.72
C TRP A 185 3.77 1.31 -0.95
N MET A 186 2.49 1.09 -1.23
CA MET A 186 1.68 0.02 -0.64
C MET A 186 2.25 -1.38 -0.91
N PHE A 187 2.94 -1.60 -2.03
CA PHE A 187 3.59 -2.88 -2.29
C PHE A 187 4.65 -3.24 -1.24
N ALA A 188 5.24 -2.23 -0.57
CA ALA A 188 6.16 -2.46 0.54
C ALA A 188 5.50 -3.22 1.69
N ALA A 189 4.19 -3.10 1.89
CA ALA A 189 3.46 -3.81 2.94
C ALA A 189 3.39 -5.33 2.74
N TYR A 190 3.58 -5.81 1.51
CA TYR A 190 3.63 -7.25 1.20
C TYR A 190 5.02 -7.85 1.35
N VAL A 191 6.04 -7.02 1.50
CA VAL A 191 7.40 -7.47 1.84
C VAL A 191 7.45 -7.81 3.32
N ASN A 192 7.79 -9.06 3.65
CA ASN A 192 7.81 -9.54 5.03
C ASN A 192 9.03 -10.42 5.31
N GLU A 193 10.09 -9.80 5.78
CA GLU A 193 11.36 -10.45 6.13
C GLU A 193 11.27 -11.41 7.32
N ASN A 194 10.17 -11.35 8.09
CA ASN A 194 9.95 -12.19 9.26
C ASN A 194 9.15 -13.47 8.95
N HIS A 195 8.77 -13.68 7.68
CA HIS A 195 7.98 -14.84 7.30
C HIS A 195 8.78 -16.14 7.50
N PRO A 196 8.24 -17.16 8.24
CA PRO A 196 9.01 -18.38 8.62
C PRO A 196 9.51 -19.21 7.44
N LEU A 197 8.81 -19.20 6.29
CA LEU A 197 9.23 -19.93 5.11
C LEU A 197 10.54 -19.41 4.51
N LEU A 198 10.92 -18.16 4.79
CA LEU A 198 12.19 -17.61 4.29
C LEU A 198 13.39 -18.36 4.88
N ASP A 199 13.34 -18.78 6.14
CA ASP A 199 14.42 -19.55 6.78
C ASP A 199 14.67 -20.90 6.06
N LYS A 200 13.60 -21.53 5.55
CA LYS A 200 13.72 -22.75 4.74
C LYS A 200 14.40 -22.47 3.39
N ILE A 201 14.06 -21.35 2.75
CA ILE A 201 14.71 -20.95 1.48
C ILE A 201 16.18 -20.63 1.71
N LEU A 202 16.53 -19.96 2.82
CA LEU A 202 17.93 -19.70 3.16
C LEU A 202 18.72 -21.01 3.37
N GLN A 203 18.14 -21.99 4.06
CA GLN A 203 18.74 -23.31 4.22
C GLN A 203 18.97 -23.99 2.86
N GLU A 204 17.96 -23.99 1.98
CA GLU A 204 18.08 -24.56 0.63
C GLU A 204 19.09 -23.81 -0.24
N ALA A 205 19.21 -22.50 -0.06
CA ALA A 205 20.22 -21.71 -0.75
C ALA A 205 21.64 -22.09 -0.32
N LEU A 206 21.87 -22.39 0.97
CA LEU A 206 23.15 -22.94 1.45
C LEU A 206 23.45 -24.34 0.87
N GLU A 207 22.41 -25.18 0.68
CA GLU A 207 22.55 -26.49 0.05
C GLU A 207 22.98 -26.44 -1.42
N THR A 208 22.78 -25.29 -2.09
CA THR A 208 23.28 -25.08 -3.47
C THR A 208 24.81 -25.05 -3.56
N LYS A 209 25.49 -24.80 -2.45
CA LYS A 209 26.95 -24.63 -2.32
C LYS A 209 27.51 -23.45 -3.13
N ILE A 210 26.65 -22.52 -3.55
CA ILE A 210 27.04 -21.25 -4.18
C ILE A 210 27.67 -20.34 -3.12
N VAL A 211 27.09 -20.35 -1.92
CA VAL A 211 27.62 -19.69 -0.72
C VAL A 211 27.70 -20.69 0.44
N THR A 212 28.60 -20.44 1.38
CA THR A 212 28.75 -21.27 2.60
C THR A 212 28.06 -20.63 3.82
N ALA A 213 27.77 -19.35 3.74
CA ALA A 213 27.04 -18.57 4.75
C ALA A 213 26.50 -17.30 4.12
N PHE A 214 25.45 -16.74 4.70
CA PHE A 214 25.01 -15.37 4.40
C PHE A 214 25.76 -14.39 5.31
N LYS A 215 26.32 -13.34 4.73
CA LYS A 215 27.10 -12.31 5.44
C LYS A 215 26.34 -10.98 5.37
N VAL A 216 26.14 -10.37 6.53
CA VAL A 216 25.41 -9.10 6.68
C VAL A 216 26.11 -7.95 5.96
N THR A 217 27.44 -7.93 5.94
CA THR A 217 28.23 -6.88 5.29
C THR A 217 29.30 -7.51 4.42
N THR A 218 29.24 -7.22 3.14
CA THR A 218 30.35 -7.50 2.22
C THR A 218 30.85 -6.17 1.67
N HIS A 219 32.16 -5.99 1.64
CA HIS A 219 32.77 -4.87 0.94
C HIS A 219 32.96 -5.19 -0.55
N GLU A 220 32.71 -6.43 -0.94
CA GLU A 220 32.86 -6.95 -2.29
C GLU A 220 31.49 -7.11 -2.93
N HIS A 221 31.18 -6.30 -3.92
CA HIS A 221 29.86 -6.26 -4.58
C HIS A 221 29.48 -7.57 -5.26
N GLU A 222 30.44 -8.31 -5.79
CA GLU A 222 30.21 -9.63 -6.37
C GLU A 222 29.83 -10.69 -5.31
N GLU A 223 30.30 -10.55 -4.06
CA GLU A 223 29.88 -11.45 -3.00
C GLU A 223 28.42 -11.19 -2.58
N THR A 224 28.00 -9.92 -2.53
CA THR A 224 26.57 -9.57 -2.37
C THR A 224 25.76 -10.22 -3.48
N LEU A 225 26.17 -10.07 -4.73
CA LEU A 225 25.47 -10.66 -5.87
C LEU A 225 25.49 -12.19 -5.86
N ARG A 226 26.56 -12.83 -5.34
CA ARG A 226 26.65 -14.28 -5.14
C ARG A 226 25.62 -14.80 -4.15
N GLN A 227 25.35 -14.06 -3.07
CA GLN A 227 24.31 -14.41 -2.10
C GLN A 227 22.91 -14.36 -2.76
N VAL A 228 22.65 -13.32 -3.58
CA VAL A 228 21.39 -13.21 -4.34
C VAL A 228 21.24 -14.36 -5.34
N PHE A 229 22.34 -14.75 -6.01
CA PHE A 229 22.34 -15.91 -6.90
C PHE A 229 22.02 -17.22 -6.17
N ALA A 230 22.49 -17.40 -4.93
CA ALA A 230 22.15 -18.57 -4.14
C ALA A 230 20.64 -18.65 -3.82
N LEU A 231 20.02 -17.50 -3.50
CA LEU A 231 18.56 -17.39 -3.31
C LEU A 231 17.79 -17.71 -4.61
N TRP A 232 18.23 -17.15 -5.72
CA TRP A 232 17.67 -17.43 -7.04
C TRP A 232 17.70 -18.92 -7.37
N SER A 233 18.86 -19.55 -7.17
CA SER A 233 19.05 -20.98 -7.40
C SER A 233 18.12 -21.84 -6.55
N ALA A 234 17.92 -21.50 -5.28
CA ALA A 234 17.01 -22.20 -4.39
C ALA A 234 15.55 -22.09 -4.87
N LEU A 235 15.07 -20.88 -5.22
CA LEU A 235 13.72 -20.68 -5.70
C LEU A 235 13.47 -21.39 -7.04
N GLN A 236 14.44 -21.35 -7.95
CA GLN A 236 14.32 -22.05 -9.23
C GLN A 236 14.31 -23.56 -9.05
N LYS A 237 15.09 -24.11 -8.10
CA LYS A 237 15.08 -25.54 -7.73
C LYS A 237 13.74 -25.96 -7.12
N ARG A 238 13.04 -25.07 -6.41
CA ARG A 238 11.67 -25.28 -5.93
C ARG A 238 10.63 -25.31 -7.05
N GLY A 239 11.00 -24.95 -8.27
CA GLY A 239 10.11 -24.92 -9.41
C GLY A 239 9.26 -23.66 -9.50
N LEU A 240 9.64 -22.56 -8.82
CA LEU A 240 8.96 -21.29 -8.95
C LEU A 240 9.02 -20.81 -10.40
N GLN A 241 7.85 -20.50 -10.97
CA GLN A 241 7.70 -20.05 -12.34
C GLN A 241 6.88 -18.78 -12.42
N TYR A 242 7.16 -17.99 -13.44
CA TYR A 242 6.34 -16.83 -13.77
C TYR A 242 4.97 -17.25 -14.29
N SER A 243 3.93 -16.62 -13.77
CA SER A 243 2.56 -16.79 -14.26
C SER A 243 1.82 -15.47 -14.15
N SER A 244 1.40 -14.91 -15.27
CA SER A 244 0.54 -13.72 -15.32
C SER A 244 -0.93 -14.01 -15.03
N ALA A 245 -1.29 -15.27 -14.81
CA ALA A 245 -2.68 -15.69 -14.57
C ALA A 245 -3.17 -15.26 -13.19
N THR A 246 -3.27 -13.97 -12.97
CA THR A 246 -3.91 -13.37 -11.79
C THR A 246 -4.96 -12.40 -12.30
N THR A 247 -6.22 -12.68 -12.04
CA THR A 247 -7.28 -11.71 -12.26
C THR A 247 -7.47 -10.90 -11.00
N THR A 248 -7.31 -9.59 -11.09
CA THR A 248 -7.79 -8.68 -10.06
C THR A 248 -9.31 -8.59 -10.22
N PRO A 249 -10.10 -8.99 -9.22
CA PRO A 249 -11.55 -8.93 -9.35
C PRO A 249 -12.02 -7.47 -9.41
N GLY A 250 -12.89 -7.17 -10.36
CA GLY A 250 -13.68 -5.94 -10.44
C GLY A 250 -12.86 -4.65 -10.35
N GLY A 251 -12.56 -4.04 -11.47
CA GLY A 251 -11.96 -2.72 -11.53
C GLY A 251 -12.94 -1.67 -11.01
N SER A 252 -12.42 -0.68 -10.32
CA SER A 252 -13.05 0.60 -10.07
C SER A 252 -12.59 1.56 -11.17
N GLU A 253 -13.42 2.54 -11.51
CA GLU A 253 -13.03 3.59 -12.47
C GLU A 253 -12.00 4.57 -11.85
N THR A 254 -11.93 4.62 -10.52
CA THR A 254 -11.10 5.58 -9.80
C THR A 254 -10.02 4.94 -8.92
N VAL A 255 -10.09 3.64 -8.62
CA VAL A 255 -9.09 2.96 -7.78
C VAL A 255 -8.52 1.75 -8.50
N GLN A 256 -7.24 1.79 -8.78
CA GLN A 256 -6.52 0.63 -9.30
C GLN A 256 -5.96 -0.20 -8.17
N SER A 257 -6.16 -1.50 -8.24
CA SER A 257 -5.62 -2.47 -7.29
C SER A 257 -5.05 -3.68 -7.99
N GLN A 258 -4.05 -4.30 -7.37
CA GLN A 258 -3.39 -5.51 -7.83
C GLN A 258 -3.55 -6.62 -6.78
N PHE A 259 -3.99 -7.79 -7.20
CA PHE A 259 -3.93 -8.97 -6.34
C PHE A 259 -2.48 -9.40 -6.15
N VAL A 260 -2.00 -9.40 -4.90
CA VAL A 260 -0.63 -9.76 -4.50
C VAL A 260 -0.67 -11.04 -3.66
N ARG A 261 0.02 -12.07 -4.11
CA ARG A 261 0.17 -13.31 -3.33
C ARG A 261 1.14 -13.10 -2.19
N PHE A 262 0.76 -13.56 -1.00
CA PHE A 262 1.71 -13.66 0.10
C PHE A 262 2.76 -14.75 -0.18
N ILE A 263 3.84 -14.72 0.60
CA ILE A 263 4.99 -15.60 0.44
C ILE A 263 4.59 -17.09 0.43
N ASP A 264 3.72 -17.49 1.36
CA ASP A 264 3.22 -18.86 1.46
C ASP A 264 2.36 -19.26 0.25
N GLN A 265 1.57 -18.33 -0.28
CA GLN A 265 0.75 -18.57 -1.47
C GLN A 265 1.61 -18.71 -2.72
N SER A 266 2.61 -17.84 -2.91
CA SER A 266 3.54 -17.91 -4.05
C SER A 266 4.36 -19.20 -4.02
N LEU A 267 4.88 -19.56 -2.86
CA LEU A 267 5.70 -20.78 -2.68
C LEU A 267 4.87 -22.07 -2.72
N GLY A 268 3.66 -22.05 -2.17
CA GLY A 268 2.74 -23.19 -2.17
C GLY A 268 2.23 -23.51 -3.58
N ASN A 269 1.95 -22.51 -4.39
CA ASN A 269 1.49 -22.66 -5.76
C ASN A 269 2.62 -22.78 -6.78
N THR A 270 3.89 -22.55 -6.36
CA THR A 270 5.05 -22.46 -7.26
C THR A 270 4.87 -21.50 -8.44
N GLN A 271 4.08 -20.44 -8.22
CA GLN A 271 3.76 -19.43 -9.22
C GLN A 271 3.87 -18.03 -8.64
N ALA A 272 4.43 -17.12 -9.41
CA ALA A 272 4.53 -15.72 -9.09
C ALA A 272 4.37 -14.87 -10.36
N ASN A 273 3.63 -13.78 -10.29
CA ASN A 273 3.67 -12.74 -11.31
C ASN A 273 4.84 -11.78 -11.02
N CYS A 274 4.94 -10.67 -11.77
CA CYS A 274 5.99 -9.68 -11.59
C CYS A 274 5.97 -9.07 -10.18
N VAL A 275 4.79 -8.80 -9.61
CA VAL A 275 4.63 -8.24 -8.26
C VAL A 275 4.99 -9.28 -7.20
N ASP A 276 4.40 -10.48 -7.28
CA ASP A 276 4.63 -11.57 -6.32
C ASP A 276 6.11 -11.94 -6.24
N GLY A 277 6.78 -12.07 -7.39
CA GLY A 277 8.21 -12.36 -7.47
C GLY A 277 9.06 -11.27 -6.85
N SER A 278 8.71 -10.01 -7.10
CA SER A 278 9.44 -8.86 -6.57
C SER A 278 9.31 -8.75 -5.06
N VAL A 279 8.11 -8.89 -4.48
CA VAL A 279 7.92 -8.83 -3.02
C VAL A 279 8.53 -10.04 -2.30
N LEU A 280 8.51 -11.23 -2.91
CA LEU A 280 9.19 -12.43 -2.38
C LEU A 280 10.71 -12.20 -2.34
N PHE A 281 11.32 -11.74 -3.44
CA PHE A 281 12.75 -11.45 -3.47
C PHE A 281 13.14 -10.33 -2.51
N ALA A 282 12.37 -9.23 -2.46
CA ALA A 282 12.61 -8.16 -1.50
C ALA A 282 12.58 -8.67 -0.05
N SER A 283 11.66 -9.59 0.28
CA SER A 283 11.58 -10.22 1.60
C SER A 283 12.83 -11.06 1.92
N LEU A 284 13.30 -11.85 0.96
CA LEU A 284 14.53 -12.66 1.10
C LEU A 284 15.78 -11.77 1.26
N LEU A 285 15.89 -10.71 0.47
CA LEU A 285 17.01 -9.78 0.53
C LEU A 285 17.08 -9.09 1.90
N ARG A 286 15.96 -8.56 2.39
CA ARG A 286 15.90 -7.97 3.74
C ARG A 286 16.23 -8.98 4.83
N LYS A 287 15.78 -10.23 4.69
CA LYS A 287 16.08 -11.31 5.65
C LYS A 287 17.59 -11.54 5.82
N ILE A 288 18.39 -11.34 4.77
CA ILE A 288 19.86 -11.45 4.80
C ILE A 288 20.57 -10.09 4.87
N SER A 289 19.83 -9.02 5.24
CA SER A 289 20.36 -7.67 5.40
C SER A 289 20.98 -7.05 4.13
N ILE A 290 20.45 -7.42 2.98
CA ILE A 290 20.65 -6.70 1.71
C ILE A 290 19.44 -5.78 1.54
N GLU A 291 19.68 -4.47 1.43
CA GLU A 291 18.61 -3.49 1.29
C GLU A 291 18.02 -3.52 -0.12
N PRO A 292 16.74 -3.89 -0.28
CA PRO A 292 16.05 -3.87 -1.56
C PRO A 292 15.25 -2.59 -1.76
N PHE A 293 14.87 -2.38 -3.00
CA PHE A 293 13.82 -1.45 -3.41
C PHE A 293 12.92 -2.11 -4.44
N LEU A 294 11.66 -1.69 -4.51
CA LEU A 294 10.75 -2.12 -5.56
C LEU A 294 10.68 -1.04 -6.63
N VAL A 295 10.52 -1.46 -7.87
CA VAL A 295 10.41 -0.56 -9.01
C VAL A 295 9.11 -0.86 -9.75
N THR A 296 8.26 0.17 -9.89
CA THR A 296 7.09 0.09 -10.75
C THR A 296 7.30 0.94 -12.00
N ILE A 297 6.88 0.41 -13.12
CA ILE A 297 6.79 1.08 -14.41
C ILE A 297 5.43 0.74 -15.02
N PRO A 298 4.94 1.41 -16.06
CA PRO A 298 3.65 1.10 -16.65
C PRO A 298 3.48 -0.39 -16.96
N GLY A 299 2.47 -1.02 -16.32
CA GLY A 299 2.12 -2.43 -16.50
C GLY A 299 3.13 -3.45 -15.94
N HIS A 300 4.15 -3.04 -15.21
CA HIS A 300 5.20 -3.95 -14.73
C HIS A 300 5.82 -3.56 -13.39
N MET A 301 6.36 -4.57 -12.68
CA MET A 301 7.14 -4.40 -11.46
C MET A 301 8.35 -5.34 -11.45
N TYR A 302 9.46 -4.88 -10.92
CA TYR A 302 10.64 -5.70 -10.60
C TYR A 302 11.31 -5.23 -9.32
N VAL A 303 12.25 -6.00 -8.80
CA VAL A 303 13.00 -5.68 -7.59
C VAL A 303 14.39 -5.20 -7.95
N GLY A 304 14.92 -4.28 -7.15
CA GLY A 304 16.34 -3.95 -7.14
C GLY A 304 16.91 -4.05 -5.74
N PHE A 305 18.22 -3.95 -5.63
CA PHE A 305 18.92 -3.96 -4.34
C PHE A 305 20.25 -3.22 -4.41
N TYR A 306 20.67 -2.73 -3.26
CA TYR A 306 21.95 -2.07 -3.11
C TYR A 306 23.08 -3.09 -2.87
N LEU A 307 24.22 -2.86 -3.50
CA LEU A 307 25.40 -3.75 -3.39
C LEU A 307 26.23 -3.53 -2.13
N GLY A 308 25.95 -2.46 -1.39
CA GLY A 308 26.65 -2.13 -0.15
C GLY A 308 25.93 -1.09 0.67
N ALA A 309 26.35 -0.89 1.91
CA ALA A 309 25.69 -0.02 2.88
C ALA A 309 25.56 1.46 2.45
N GLY A 310 26.43 1.92 1.55
CA GLY A 310 26.42 3.32 1.08
C GLY A 310 25.38 3.62 0.01
N LYS A 311 24.58 2.66 -0.41
CA LYS A 311 23.51 2.79 -1.44
C LYS A 311 23.96 3.43 -2.76
N SER A 312 25.28 3.54 -3.01
CA SER A 312 25.83 4.21 -4.22
C SER A 312 25.80 3.33 -5.47
N GLN A 313 25.73 2.02 -5.30
CA GLN A 313 25.64 1.04 -6.38
C GLN A 313 24.48 0.10 -6.14
N PHE A 314 23.73 -0.16 -7.19
CA PHE A 314 22.54 -0.97 -7.15
C PHE A 314 22.43 -1.86 -8.40
N ILE A 315 21.60 -2.88 -8.30
CA ILE A 315 21.29 -3.86 -9.33
C ILE A 315 19.78 -3.98 -9.45
N GLY A 316 19.26 -4.02 -10.67
CA GLY A 316 17.90 -4.45 -10.96
C GLY A 316 17.87 -5.97 -11.17
N LEU A 317 16.80 -6.61 -10.72
CA LEU A 317 16.59 -8.05 -10.85
C LEU A 317 15.18 -8.33 -11.40
N GLU A 318 15.11 -8.78 -12.64
CA GLU A 318 13.87 -9.11 -13.33
C GLU A 318 13.39 -10.52 -12.96
N THR A 319 12.42 -10.62 -12.05
CA THR A 319 11.99 -11.91 -11.49
C THR A 319 11.20 -12.77 -12.47
N THR A 320 10.58 -12.18 -13.50
CA THR A 320 9.81 -12.91 -14.52
C THR A 320 10.68 -13.83 -15.38
N VAL A 321 12.00 -13.60 -15.40
CA VAL A 321 12.97 -14.47 -16.09
C VAL A 321 13.12 -15.83 -15.40
N MET A 322 12.65 -15.96 -14.16
CA MET A 322 12.82 -17.16 -13.35
C MET A 322 12.09 -18.34 -14.00
N GLY A 323 11.85 -18.94 -14.65
CA GLY A 323 11.11 -20.03 -15.28
C GLY A 323 11.50 -20.25 -16.74
N LEU A 324 12.24 -19.35 -17.35
CA LEU A 324 12.63 -19.48 -18.76
C LEU A 324 13.47 -20.74 -18.98
N ALA A 325 13.15 -21.49 -20.03
CA ALA A 325 13.80 -22.77 -20.33
C ALA A 325 15.19 -22.59 -20.97
N ASP A 326 15.24 -21.78 -22.01
CA ASP A 326 16.42 -21.61 -22.86
C ASP A 326 16.93 -20.18 -22.81
N VAL A 327 17.94 -19.95 -21.97
CA VAL A 327 18.63 -18.66 -21.85
C VAL A 327 20.13 -18.89 -22.09
N ALA A 328 20.72 -18.10 -22.98
CA ALA A 328 22.17 -18.11 -23.17
C ALA A 328 22.85 -17.25 -22.09
N ASP A 329 24.02 -17.70 -21.60
CA ASP A 329 24.88 -16.87 -20.78
C ASP A 329 25.75 -16.00 -21.70
N GLU A 330 25.20 -14.85 -22.07
CA GLU A 330 25.89 -13.89 -22.93
C GLU A 330 26.44 -12.73 -22.09
N LYS A 331 27.75 -12.46 -22.26
CA LYS A 331 28.35 -11.24 -21.72
C LYS A 331 28.00 -10.08 -22.64
N LYS A 332 27.39 -9.04 -22.07
CA LYS A 332 26.97 -7.86 -22.84
C LYS A 332 27.82 -6.64 -22.49
N PRO A 333 28.07 -5.73 -23.46
CA PRO A 333 28.53 -4.38 -23.14
C PRO A 333 27.51 -3.73 -22.20
N GLY A 334 27.96 -3.16 -21.08
CA GLY A 334 27.07 -2.56 -20.07
C GLY A 334 26.62 -3.51 -18.96
N ASP A 335 27.04 -4.79 -18.96
CA ASP A 335 26.85 -5.66 -17.80
C ASP A 335 27.38 -5.00 -16.52
N PRO A 336 26.65 -5.09 -15.39
CA PRO A 336 27.15 -4.60 -14.11
C PRO A 336 28.52 -5.19 -13.77
N ALA A 337 29.42 -4.34 -13.23
CA ALA A 337 30.77 -4.79 -12.85
C ALA A 337 30.73 -5.97 -11.87
N ALA A 338 29.78 -5.96 -10.92
CA ALA A 338 29.58 -7.07 -9.97
C ALA A 338 29.19 -8.38 -10.67
N LEU A 339 28.33 -8.32 -11.71
CA LEU A 339 27.93 -9.50 -12.48
C LEU A 339 29.13 -10.06 -13.26
N THR A 340 29.92 -9.20 -13.87
CA THR A 340 31.14 -9.59 -14.59
C THR A 340 32.16 -10.24 -13.64
N ALA A 341 32.41 -9.62 -12.48
CA ALA A 341 33.33 -10.14 -11.48
C ALA A 341 32.87 -11.50 -10.91
N LEU A 342 31.57 -11.63 -10.64
CA LEU A 342 31.00 -12.90 -10.20
C LEU A 342 31.15 -13.98 -11.28
N ARG A 343 30.82 -13.69 -12.54
CA ARG A 343 30.93 -14.62 -13.67
C ARG A 343 32.37 -15.11 -13.83
N ASP A 344 33.36 -14.25 -13.67
CA ASP A 344 34.77 -14.61 -13.81
C ASP A 344 35.27 -15.53 -12.67
N LYS A 345 34.67 -15.42 -11.49
CA LYS A 345 34.97 -16.26 -10.30
C LYS A 345 34.23 -17.61 -10.26
N LEU A 346 33.22 -17.81 -11.09
CA LEU A 346 32.45 -19.06 -11.13
C LEU A 346 33.10 -20.12 -12.01
N ASP A 347 33.01 -21.39 -11.56
CA ASP A 347 33.41 -22.54 -12.35
C ASP A 347 32.57 -22.74 -13.59
N ALA A 348 33.13 -23.35 -14.62
CA ALA A 348 32.44 -23.65 -15.87
C ALA A 348 31.19 -24.52 -15.66
N ALA A 349 31.21 -25.44 -14.68
CA ALA A 349 30.07 -26.27 -14.32
C ALA A 349 28.88 -25.46 -13.81
N ILE A 350 29.12 -24.44 -12.97
CA ILE A 350 28.07 -23.53 -12.47
C ILE A 350 27.57 -22.65 -13.61
N LYS A 351 28.45 -22.09 -14.43
CA LYS A 351 28.07 -21.24 -15.58
C LYS A 351 27.23 -21.97 -16.64
N SER A 352 27.37 -23.30 -16.75
CA SER A 352 26.53 -24.10 -17.65
C SER A 352 25.11 -24.35 -17.12
N ARG A 353 24.86 -24.13 -15.82
CA ARG A 353 23.56 -24.40 -15.17
C ARG A 353 22.52 -23.41 -15.63
N ARG A 354 21.27 -23.88 -15.70
CA ARG A 354 20.11 -23.04 -16.05
C ARG A 354 19.93 -21.89 -15.06
N ASP A 355 20.07 -22.14 -13.77
CA ASP A 355 19.88 -21.14 -12.73
C ASP A 355 20.86 -19.97 -12.82
N TRP A 356 22.12 -20.22 -13.18
CA TRP A 356 23.08 -19.17 -13.48
C TRP A 356 22.67 -18.34 -14.69
N LYS A 357 22.31 -18.99 -15.79
CA LYS A 357 21.95 -18.33 -17.05
C LYS A 357 20.73 -17.42 -16.90
N THR A 358 19.69 -17.93 -16.23
CA THR A 358 18.49 -17.15 -15.94
C THR A 358 18.76 -16.02 -14.96
N PHE A 359 19.59 -16.25 -13.94
CA PHE A 359 20.02 -15.22 -13.00
C PHE A 359 20.80 -14.09 -13.69
N ALA A 360 21.82 -14.43 -14.48
CA ALA A 360 22.58 -13.44 -15.22
C ALA A 360 21.69 -12.61 -16.13
N LYS A 361 20.75 -13.26 -16.82
CA LYS A 361 19.76 -12.56 -17.67
C LYS A 361 18.84 -11.67 -16.86
N ALA A 362 18.36 -12.11 -15.69
CA ALA A 362 17.50 -11.31 -14.81
C ALA A 362 18.19 -10.04 -14.33
N VAL A 363 19.48 -10.15 -13.95
CA VAL A 363 20.33 -9.00 -13.58
C VAL A 363 20.51 -8.06 -14.77
N GLN A 364 20.80 -8.58 -15.96
CA GLN A 364 20.96 -7.77 -17.16
C GLN A 364 19.70 -6.98 -17.49
N VAL A 365 18.55 -7.66 -17.57
CA VAL A 365 17.28 -7.02 -17.94
C VAL A 365 16.86 -5.98 -16.89
N GLY A 366 16.87 -6.34 -15.60
CA GLY A 366 16.46 -5.41 -14.56
C GLY A 366 17.38 -4.18 -14.46
N THR A 367 18.70 -4.35 -14.64
CA THR A 367 19.64 -3.21 -14.60
C THR A 367 19.55 -2.36 -15.87
N GLU A 368 19.31 -2.96 -17.02
CA GLU A 368 19.08 -2.24 -18.27
C GLU A 368 17.81 -1.37 -18.16
N ASP A 369 16.73 -1.90 -17.56
CA ASP A 369 15.48 -1.15 -17.35
C ASP A 369 15.67 0.02 -16.37
N LEU A 370 16.40 -0.16 -15.27
CA LEU A 370 16.77 0.93 -14.37
C LEU A 370 17.52 2.05 -15.11
N THR A 371 18.47 1.67 -15.95
CA THR A 371 19.28 2.61 -16.72
C THR A 371 18.44 3.36 -17.75
N ARG A 372 17.59 2.66 -18.47
CA ARG A 372 16.69 3.20 -19.50
C ARG A 372 15.71 4.21 -18.94
N ASN A 373 15.18 3.94 -17.75
CA ASN A 373 14.13 4.75 -17.12
C ASN A 373 14.68 5.76 -16.11
N LYS A 374 15.99 5.90 -15.98
CA LYS A 374 16.63 6.76 -14.98
C LYS A 374 16.07 8.18 -14.96
N GLU A 375 15.94 8.81 -16.13
CA GLU A 375 15.42 10.17 -16.26
C GLU A 375 13.97 10.29 -15.73
N LYS A 376 13.18 9.23 -15.83
CA LYS A 376 11.81 9.18 -15.31
C LYS A 376 11.80 9.12 -13.78
N PHE A 377 12.66 8.29 -13.18
CA PHE A 377 12.82 8.23 -11.73
C PHE A 377 13.35 9.54 -11.17
N ASP A 378 14.36 10.14 -11.82
CA ASP A 378 14.95 11.44 -11.42
C ASP A 378 13.93 12.60 -11.51
N ALA A 379 13.00 12.52 -12.46
CA ALA A 379 11.91 13.50 -12.63
C ALA A 379 10.71 13.26 -11.71
N ALA A 380 10.75 12.21 -10.86
CA ALA A 380 9.64 11.78 -10.03
C ALA A 380 8.33 11.57 -10.82
N ASP A 381 8.44 11.02 -12.05
CA ASP A 381 7.27 10.67 -12.87
C ASP A 381 6.44 9.63 -12.10
N ALA A 382 5.20 9.97 -11.80
CA ALA A 382 4.32 9.16 -10.96
C ALA A 382 4.07 7.73 -11.49
N ASN A 383 4.28 7.52 -12.81
CA ASN A 383 4.20 6.20 -13.45
C ASN A 383 5.46 5.35 -13.24
N TYR A 384 6.56 5.97 -12.76
CA TYR A 384 7.86 5.34 -12.57
C TYR A 384 8.32 5.53 -11.13
N GLN A 385 7.99 4.59 -10.26
CA GLN A 385 8.24 4.74 -8.83
C GLN A 385 9.43 3.87 -8.39
N TRP A 386 10.30 4.49 -7.62
CA TRP A 386 11.37 3.83 -6.89
C TRP A 386 10.99 3.78 -5.41
N ILE A 387 10.65 2.60 -4.91
CA ILE A 387 10.11 2.41 -3.56
C ILE A 387 11.21 1.80 -2.69
N ASP A 388 11.94 2.64 -1.95
CA ASP A 388 12.95 2.19 -1.00
C ASP A 388 12.27 1.58 0.24
N LEU A 389 12.58 0.31 0.54
CA LEU A 389 11.93 -0.43 1.63
C LEU A 389 12.31 0.10 3.01
N ALA A 390 13.54 0.62 3.18
CA ALA A 390 13.96 1.20 4.45
C ALA A 390 13.24 2.52 4.73
N GLU A 391 13.07 3.34 3.69
CA GLU A 391 12.31 4.59 3.75
C GLU A 391 10.83 4.30 4.08
N ALA A 392 10.17 3.41 3.32
CA ALA A 392 8.79 3.03 3.60
C ALA A 392 8.59 2.55 5.06
N ARG A 393 9.55 1.79 5.60
CA ARG A 393 9.51 1.36 7.01
C ARG A 393 9.69 2.53 7.98
N SER A 394 10.55 3.51 7.66
CA SER A 394 10.76 4.70 8.50
C SER A 394 9.52 5.60 8.55
N GLU A 395 8.74 5.62 7.49
CA GLU A 395 7.45 6.32 7.39
C GLU A 395 6.30 5.58 8.08
N GLY A 396 6.54 4.36 8.56
CA GLY A 396 5.56 3.58 9.32
C GLY A 396 4.75 2.60 8.48
N ILE A 397 5.12 2.35 7.21
CA ILE A 397 4.49 1.30 6.40
C ILE A 397 4.94 -0.07 6.92
N MET A 398 4.01 -0.79 7.54
CA MET A 398 4.31 -2.06 8.20
C MET A 398 4.02 -3.26 7.29
N PRO A 399 4.79 -4.36 7.45
CA PRO A 399 4.44 -5.61 6.78
C PRO A 399 3.06 -6.10 7.21
N ILE A 400 2.26 -6.52 6.24
CA ILE A 400 1.01 -7.25 6.54
C ILE A 400 1.41 -8.56 7.21
N PRO A 401 0.94 -8.82 8.44
CA PRO A 401 1.31 -10.05 9.15
C PRO A 401 0.83 -11.30 8.41
N TYR A 402 1.69 -12.30 8.28
CA TYR A 402 1.27 -13.61 7.76
C TYR A 402 0.26 -14.27 8.71
N ALA A 403 -0.68 -15.04 8.15
CA ALA A 403 -1.53 -15.89 8.95
C ALA A 403 -0.71 -17.11 9.40
N ALA A 404 -0.50 -17.26 10.72
CA ALA A 404 0.09 -18.50 11.22
C ALA A 404 -0.84 -19.67 10.83
N ALA A 405 -0.30 -20.70 10.19
CA ALA A 405 -1.06 -21.92 9.96
C ALA A 405 -1.58 -22.44 11.30
N LYS A 406 -2.91 -22.60 11.40
CA LYS A 406 -3.56 -23.20 12.58
C LYS A 406 -3.22 -24.68 12.66
#